data_9cea9e6ffbf60fc79b13eebcdd658620
#
_entry.id   9cea9e6ffbf60fc79b13eebcdd658620
#
_cell.length_a   1.000
_cell.length_b   1.000
_cell.length_c   1.000
_cell.angle_alpha   90.00
_cell.angle_beta   90.00
_cell.angle_gamma   90.00
#
_symmetry.space_group_name_H-M   'P 1'
#
loop_
_entity.id
_entity.type
_entity.pdbx_description
1 polymer ?
#
loop_
_entity_poly.entity_id
_entity_poly.type
_entity_poly.pdbx_seq_one_letter_code
_entity_poly.pdbx_strand_id
1 'polypeptide(L)'
;EHLQLRKHERFSVRNVHVLTEAMKRAYCDRARYLGDADFVKIPPRLTSKEYARTLAGQIDPAKATPSASLAPEIQLAGESPETTHFSVVDAGGLAVSNTTTLEGSWGARIVVKGAGFVLNNEMGDFNWFPGTTDRRGRIGTPANRIRPGKRMLSSQTPTIVARDGRPVLITGSPGGRTIINTSLQMVLGVVEFEQDLPTAMKAARIHHQWFPDRLLYETHDGAITAETAAKLKSMGHRLSAKRRTSYQGDAHSILINARTGEFHGVADWRRNGLAAGY
;
A
#
# COMPACT_ATOMS: atom_id res chain seq x y z
N GLU A 1 9.62 -10.86 9.23
CA GLU A 1 10.50 -11.79 9.96
C GLU A 1 10.91 -11.20 11.33
N HIS A 2 11.58 -10.02 11.38
CA HIS A 2 12.12 -9.47 12.64
C HIS A 2 11.06 -9.00 13.62
N LEU A 3 9.90 -8.57 13.15
CA LEU A 3 8.81 -8.08 13.99
C LEU A 3 7.95 -9.18 14.60
N GLN A 4 8.12 -10.44 14.17
CA GLN A 4 7.43 -11.63 14.72
C GLN A 4 5.92 -11.43 14.87
N LEU A 5 5.25 -10.90 13.83
CA LEU A 5 3.84 -10.51 13.86
C LEU A 5 2.91 -11.68 14.23
N ARG A 6 3.21 -12.89 13.74
CA ARG A 6 2.45 -14.12 13.97
C ARG A 6 2.30 -14.48 15.45
N LYS A 7 3.21 -14.04 16.32
CA LYS A 7 3.14 -14.32 17.77
C LYS A 7 2.04 -13.56 18.50
N HIS A 8 1.38 -12.64 17.85
CA HIS A 8 0.33 -11.79 18.41
C HIS A 8 -0.85 -11.71 17.44
N GLU A 9 -2.03 -11.43 17.95
CA GLU A 9 -3.21 -11.17 17.14
C GLU A 9 -2.96 -10.04 16.14
N ARG A 10 -3.54 -10.15 14.93
CA ARG A 10 -3.32 -9.23 13.82
C ARG A 10 -3.51 -7.77 14.22
N PHE A 11 -4.55 -7.47 15.00
CA PHE A 11 -4.91 -6.11 15.42
C PHE A 11 -4.55 -5.81 16.89
N SER A 12 -3.68 -6.59 17.50
CA SER A 12 -3.13 -6.24 18.81
C SER A 12 -2.44 -4.87 18.77
N VAL A 13 -2.41 -4.17 19.89
CA VAL A 13 -1.71 -2.87 20.03
C VAL A 13 -0.30 -2.95 19.47
N ARG A 14 0.43 -4.02 19.81
CA ARG A 14 1.80 -4.24 19.34
C ARG A 14 1.89 -4.35 17.83
N ASN A 15 1.09 -5.21 17.19
CA ASN A 15 1.15 -5.41 15.75
C ASN A 15 0.73 -4.17 14.98
N VAL A 16 -0.32 -3.48 15.40
CA VAL A 16 -0.74 -2.21 14.80
C VAL A 16 0.35 -1.16 14.93
N HIS A 17 0.97 -1.05 16.11
CA HIS A 17 2.08 -0.12 16.34
C HIS A 17 3.26 -0.39 15.43
N VAL A 18 3.81 -1.62 15.45
CA VAL A 18 5.03 -1.93 14.67
C VAL A 18 4.79 -1.88 13.16
N LEU A 19 3.60 -2.27 12.68
CA LEU A 19 3.23 -2.12 11.27
C LEU A 19 3.13 -0.64 10.88
N THR A 20 2.53 0.19 11.72
CA THR A 20 2.47 1.65 11.50
C THR A 20 3.86 2.26 11.41
N GLU A 21 4.76 1.89 12.31
CA GLU A 21 6.14 2.34 12.32
C GLU A 21 6.94 1.85 11.09
N ALA A 22 6.72 0.63 10.64
CA ALA A 22 7.30 0.10 9.40
C ALA A 22 6.78 0.86 8.16
N MET A 23 5.45 1.09 8.08
CA MET A 23 4.84 1.88 7.01
C MET A 23 5.41 3.30 6.95
N LYS A 24 5.56 3.99 8.08
CA LYS A 24 6.18 5.33 8.15
C LYS A 24 7.57 5.36 7.52
N ARG A 25 8.42 4.40 7.87
CA ARG A 25 9.80 4.33 7.39
C ARG A 25 9.84 4.01 5.90
N ALA A 26 9.05 3.06 5.43
CA ALA A 26 8.97 2.71 4.03
C ALA A 26 8.48 3.88 3.16
N TYR A 27 7.46 4.63 3.60
CA TYR A 27 6.99 5.81 2.88
C TYR A 27 7.96 7.00 2.97
N CYS A 28 8.71 7.13 4.05
CA CYS A 28 9.80 8.09 4.15
C CYS A 28 10.88 7.78 3.11
N ASP A 29 11.32 6.52 3.00
CA ASP A 29 12.29 6.09 1.99
C ASP A 29 11.74 6.23 0.57
N ARG A 30 10.47 5.88 0.35
CA ARG A 30 9.79 6.13 -0.93
C ARG A 30 9.89 7.60 -1.34
N ALA A 31 9.57 8.49 -0.43
CA ALA A 31 9.63 9.93 -0.67
C ALA A 31 11.06 10.42 -0.96
N ARG A 32 12.05 9.87 -0.29
CA ARG A 32 13.47 10.29 -0.43
C ARG A 32 14.13 9.80 -1.70
N TYR A 33 13.88 8.56 -2.09
CA TYR A 33 14.73 7.84 -3.03
C TYR A 33 14.03 7.37 -4.28
N LEU A 34 12.69 7.18 -4.28
CA LEU A 34 12.02 6.58 -5.41
C LEU A 34 11.59 7.61 -6.47
N GLY A 35 11.81 7.23 -7.70
CA GLY A 35 11.48 7.94 -8.92
C GLY A 35 11.87 7.08 -10.12
N ASP A 36 11.84 7.65 -11.32
CA ASP A 36 12.27 6.95 -12.51
C ASP A 36 13.76 6.56 -12.43
N ALA A 37 14.05 5.25 -12.48
CA ALA A 37 15.40 4.71 -12.32
C ALA A 37 16.38 5.17 -13.41
N ASP A 38 15.87 5.59 -14.58
CA ASP A 38 16.71 6.16 -15.65
C ASP A 38 17.22 7.58 -15.31
N PHE A 39 16.59 8.23 -14.33
CA PHE A 39 16.87 9.61 -13.90
C PHE A 39 17.41 9.74 -12.48
N VAL A 40 17.15 8.76 -11.61
CA VAL A 40 17.59 8.79 -10.22
C VAL A 40 18.22 7.47 -9.80
N LYS A 41 19.27 7.54 -9.00
CA LYS A 41 19.92 6.34 -8.45
C LYS A 41 19.14 5.85 -7.25
N ILE A 42 18.38 4.77 -7.43
CA ILE A 42 17.65 4.10 -6.33
C ILE A 42 18.64 3.24 -5.53
N PRO A 43 18.79 3.45 -4.21
CA PRO A 43 19.73 2.68 -3.41
C PRO A 43 19.34 1.18 -3.34
N PRO A 44 20.19 0.23 -3.75
CA PRO A 44 19.87 -1.22 -3.73
C PRO A 44 19.50 -1.74 -2.33
N ARG A 45 20.04 -1.11 -1.27
CA ARG A 45 19.75 -1.50 0.11
C ARG A 45 18.26 -1.46 0.48
N LEU A 46 17.42 -0.67 -0.22
CA LEU A 46 15.99 -0.52 0.12
C LEU A 46 15.22 -1.84 0.09
N THR A 47 15.70 -2.83 -0.66
CA THR A 47 15.12 -4.18 -0.72
C THR A 47 15.90 -5.22 0.07
N SER A 48 16.97 -4.83 0.77
CA SER A 48 17.79 -5.78 1.53
C SER A 48 17.21 -6.12 2.90
N LYS A 49 17.35 -7.38 3.31
CA LYS A 49 16.93 -7.84 4.65
C LYS A 49 17.72 -7.18 5.77
N GLU A 50 18.98 -6.84 5.52
CA GLU A 50 19.84 -6.15 6.48
C GLU A 50 19.34 -4.73 6.78
N TYR A 51 19.01 -3.98 5.75
CA TYR A 51 18.41 -2.65 5.91
C TYR A 51 17.04 -2.71 6.61
N ALA A 52 16.20 -3.66 6.23
CA ALA A 52 14.93 -3.88 6.91
C ALA A 52 15.12 -4.21 8.40
N ARG A 53 16.14 -5.00 8.76
CA ARG A 53 16.52 -5.29 10.15
C ARG A 53 16.94 -4.03 10.90
N THR A 54 17.79 -3.21 10.28
CA THR A 54 18.24 -1.93 10.85
C THR A 54 17.05 -1.02 11.15
N LEU A 55 16.12 -0.87 10.20
CA LEU A 55 14.91 -0.05 10.39
C LEU A 55 13.99 -0.62 11.48
N ALA A 56 13.83 -1.95 11.54
CA ALA A 56 13.04 -2.62 12.57
C ALA A 56 13.63 -2.41 13.97
N GLY A 57 14.97 -2.43 14.11
CA GLY A 57 15.68 -2.16 15.38
C GLY A 57 15.55 -0.72 15.88
N GLN A 58 15.14 0.21 15.03
CA GLN A 58 14.88 1.61 15.40
C GLN A 58 13.45 1.86 15.89
N ILE A 59 12.60 0.84 15.90
CA ILE A 59 11.22 0.97 16.37
C ILE A 59 11.23 0.85 17.90
N ASP A 60 10.87 1.92 18.59
CA ASP A 60 10.63 1.88 20.03
C ASP A 60 9.31 1.11 20.28
N PRO A 61 9.30 0.00 21.03
CA PRO A 61 8.09 -0.80 21.25
C PRO A 61 7.00 -0.11 22.07
N ALA A 62 7.33 0.98 22.76
CA ALA A 62 6.42 1.70 23.65
C ALA A 62 6.00 3.08 23.14
N LYS A 63 6.67 3.62 22.12
CA LYS A 63 6.49 5.01 21.71
C LYS A 63 6.49 5.17 20.19
N ALA A 64 5.51 5.90 19.67
CA ALA A 64 5.45 6.26 18.26
C ALA A 64 6.55 7.25 17.88
N THR A 65 7.24 6.98 16.78
CA THR A 65 8.22 7.90 16.19
C THR A 65 7.49 9.06 15.50
N PRO A 66 7.75 10.32 15.83
CA PRO A 66 7.20 11.44 15.06
C PRO A 66 7.69 11.39 13.61
N SER A 67 6.80 11.49 12.63
CA SER A 67 7.17 11.42 11.20
C SER A 67 8.24 12.45 10.81
N ALA A 68 8.22 13.64 11.40
CA ALA A 68 9.20 14.69 11.13
C ALA A 68 10.64 14.31 11.51
N SER A 69 10.83 13.42 12.51
CA SER A 69 12.18 13.02 12.95
C SER A 69 12.83 11.99 12.04
N LEU A 70 12.07 11.33 11.14
CA LEU A 70 12.61 10.32 10.22
C LEU A 70 13.39 10.93 9.04
N ALA A 71 13.06 12.16 8.64
CA ALA A 71 13.75 12.90 7.58
C ALA A 71 13.60 14.40 7.82
N PRO A 72 14.34 14.98 8.77
CA PRO A 72 14.21 16.39 9.14
C PRO A 72 14.60 17.36 8.01
N GLU A 73 15.38 16.88 7.03
CA GLU A 73 15.84 17.65 5.88
C GLU A 73 14.79 17.82 4.77
N ILE A 74 13.66 17.09 4.83
CA ILE A 74 12.66 17.08 3.74
C ILE A 74 11.47 18.00 4.05
N GLN A 75 11.10 18.84 3.07
CA GLN A 75 9.89 19.67 3.03
C GLN A 75 8.80 19.05 2.12
N LEU A 76 7.48 19.03 2.45
CA LEU A 76 6.40 18.12 1.98
C LEU A 76 5.30 18.67 1.01
N ALA A 77 4.88 18.00 -0.12
CA ALA A 77 3.75 18.35 -1.05
C ALA A 77 2.85 17.13 -1.53
N GLY A 78 1.61 17.20 -1.96
CA GLY A 78 0.53 16.17 -1.99
C GLY A 78 0.19 15.39 -3.29
N GLU A 79 -0.61 14.30 -3.19
CA GLU A 79 -1.09 13.41 -4.27
C GLU A 79 -2.61 13.14 -4.21
N SER A 80 -3.24 12.73 -5.35
CA SER A 80 -4.65 12.40 -5.55
C SER A 80 -4.90 10.89 -5.80
N PRO A 81 -6.10 10.27 -5.54
CA PRO A 81 -6.32 8.83 -5.54
C PRO A 81 -7.37 8.33 -6.55
N GLU A 82 -7.01 7.71 -7.68
CA GLU A 82 -7.92 6.84 -8.46
C GLU A 82 -7.14 5.80 -9.28
N THR A 83 -7.57 4.53 -9.24
CA THR A 83 -6.87 3.39 -9.88
C THR A 83 -7.82 2.20 -9.98
N THR A 84 -7.51 1.20 -10.85
CA THR A 84 -8.19 -0.09 -10.90
C THR A 84 -7.19 -1.25 -10.85
N HIS A 85 -7.62 -2.44 -10.40
CA HIS A 85 -6.79 -3.65 -10.34
C HIS A 85 -7.55 -4.89 -10.78
N PHE A 86 -6.86 -5.83 -11.46
CA PHE A 86 -7.35 -7.18 -11.72
C PHE A 86 -6.25 -8.23 -11.61
N SER A 87 -6.62 -9.42 -11.18
CA SER A 87 -5.78 -10.63 -11.13
C SER A 87 -6.36 -11.71 -12.00
N VAL A 88 -5.53 -12.40 -12.77
CA VAL A 88 -5.93 -13.49 -13.67
C VAL A 88 -4.97 -14.68 -13.52
N VAL A 89 -5.50 -15.89 -13.57
CA VAL A 89 -4.71 -17.13 -13.67
C VAL A 89 -5.40 -18.04 -14.68
N ASP A 90 -4.63 -18.60 -15.63
CA ASP A 90 -5.14 -19.60 -16.57
C ASP A 90 -5.03 -21.04 -16.01
N ALA A 91 -5.63 -22.00 -16.71
CA ALA A 91 -5.59 -23.42 -16.32
C ALA A 91 -4.18 -24.00 -16.25
N GLY A 92 -3.21 -23.43 -16.98
CA GLY A 92 -1.79 -23.81 -16.95
C GLY A 92 -1.02 -23.21 -15.77
N GLY A 93 -1.64 -22.32 -14.99
CA GLY A 93 -1.01 -21.62 -13.86
C GLY A 93 -0.24 -20.35 -14.26
N LEU A 94 -0.36 -19.87 -15.51
CA LEU A 94 0.17 -18.56 -15.89
C LEU A 94 -0.63 -17.47 -15.18
N ALA A 95 0.05 -16.68 -14.37
CA ALA A 95 -0.56 -15.68 -13.50
C ALA A 95 -0.25 -14.25 -13.94
N VAL A 96 -1.26 -13.39 -13.91
CA VAL A 96 -1.13 -11.95 -14.14
C VAL A 96 -1.72 -11.19 -12.96
N SER A 97 -0.95 -10.23 -12.45
CA SER A 97 -1.41 -9.22 -11.49
C SER A 97 -1.22 -7.86 -12.16
N ASN A 98 -2.30 -7.15 -12.43
CA ASN A 98 -2.24 -5.87 -13.15
C ASN A 98 -2.97 -4.76 -12.41
N THR A 99 -2.27 -3.66 -12.23
CA THR A 99 -2.85 -2.40 -11.75
C THR A 99 -2.70 -1.36 -12.85
N THR A 100 -3.79 -0.73 -13.26
CA THR A 100 -3.82 0.32 -14.28
C THR A 100 -4.59 1.53 -13.77
N THR A 101 -4.23 2.72 -14.24
CA THR A 101 -4.81 3.95 -13.73
C THR A 101 -4.88 5.02 -14.82
N LEU A 102 -5.80 5.94 -14.64
CA LEU A 102 -5.86 7.22 -15.34
C LEU A 102 -5.47 8.37 -14.40
N GLU A 103 -5.05 8.06 -13.16
CA GLU A 103 -4.87 8.89 -11.97
C GLU A 103 -6.22 9.37 -11.41
N GLY A 104 -6.93 10.29 -12.02
CA GLY A 104 -8.30 10.67 -11.63
C GLY A 104 -9.36 9.71 -12.18
N SER A 105 -10.57 9.65 -11.58
CA SER A 105 -11.67 8.72 -11.94
C SER A 105 -11.99 8.70 -13.45
N TRP A 106 -11.77 9.80 -14.14
CA TRP A 106 -11.96 9.96 -15.58
C TRP A 106 -10.71 10.60 -16.23
N GLY A 107 -9.54 10.41 -15.62
CA GLY A 107 -8.29 10.99 -16.10
C GLY A 107 -8.40 12.47 -16.42
N ALA A 108 -7.93 12.88 -17.59
CA ALA A 108 -8.02 14.25 -18.10
C ALA A 108 -9.45 14.64 -18.52
N ARG A 109 -10.44 13.75 -18.47
CA ARG A 109 -11.83 13.92 -18.94
C ARG A 109 -11.92 14.25 -20.45
N ILE A 110 -10.94 13.81 -21.21
CA ILE A 110 -10.85 13.98 -22.66
C ILE A 110 -10.93 12.61 -23.31
N VAL A 111 -11.96 12.40 -24.13
CA VAL A 111 -12.11 11.21 -24.97
C VAL A 111 -11.36 11.43 -26.28
N VAL A 112 -10.50 10.48 -26.65
CA VAL A 112 -9.78 10.52 -27.93
C VAL A 112 -10.74 10.16 -29.06
N LYS A 113 -11.05 11.13 -29.92
CA LYS A 113 -11.96 10.94 -31.05
C LYS A 113 -11.42 9.86 -32.01
N GLY A 114 -12.25 8.90 -32.34
CA GLY A 114 -11.91 7.78 -33.24
C GLY A 114 -11.20 6.60 -32.57
N ALA A 115 -10.68 6.76 -31.34
CA ALA A 115 -10.00 5.69 -30.61
C ALA A 115 -10.83 5.13 -29.44
N GLY A 116 -11.79 5.89 -28.92
CA GLY A 116 -12.77 5.42 -27.93
C GLY A 116 -12.24 5.24 -26.50
N PHE A 117 -11.07 5.83 -26.15
CA PHE A 117 -10.54 5.81 -24.78
C PHE A 117 -10.39 7.22 -24.20
N VAL A 118 -10.31 7.28 -22.87
CA VAL A 118 -10.11 8.52 -22.10
C VAL A 118 -8.63 8.72 -21.82
N LEU A 119 -8.11 9.94 -21.99
CA LEU A 119 -6.73 10.27 -21.65
C LEU A 119 -6.55 10.29 -20.12
N ASN A 120 -5.41 9.79 -19.65
CA ASN A 120 -5.00 9.91 -18.28
C ASN A 120 -4.60 11.35 -17.91
N ASN A 121 -4.49 11.64 -16.61
CA ASN A 121 -3.89 12.86 -16.06
C ASN A 121 -2.72 12.52 -15.11
N GLU A 122 -1.97 11.45 -15.40
CA GLU A 122 -0.87 10.89 -14.61
C GLU A 122 0.29 11.86 -14.35
N MET A 123 0.33 12.98 -15.04
CA MET A 123 1.27 14.06 -14.69
C MET A 123 1.07 14.54 -13.24
N GLY A 124 -0.10 14.26 -12.66
CA GLY A 124 -0.42 14.49 -11.27
C GLY A 124 0.45 13.73 -10.27
N ASP A 125 1.02 12.60 -10.66
CA ASP A 125 1.90 11.78 -9.83
C ASP A 125 3.33 12.34 -9.69
N PHE A 126 3.71 13.36 -10.49
CA PHE A 126 4.94 14.11 -10.23
C PHE A 126 4.79 15.06 -9.03
N ASN A 127 5.90 15.51 -8.50
CA ASN A 127 5.94 16.50 -7.43
C ASN A 127 5.56 17.91 -7.95
N TRP A 128 4.35 18.35 -7.67
CA TRP A 128 3.81 19.65 -8.12
C TRP A 128 4.47 20.87 -7.48
N PHE A 129 5.07 20.70 -6.31
CA PHE A 129 5.71 21.77 -5.53
C PHE A 129 7.15 21.36 -5.19
N PRO A 130 8.08 21.42 -6.17
CA PRO A 130 9.47 21.03 -5.95
C PRO A 130 10.10 21.79 -4.78
N GLY A 131 10.74 21.06 -3.88
CA GLY A 131 11.39 21.63 -2.70
C GLY A 131 10.45 21.88 -1.51
N THR A 132 9.13 21.73 -1.68
CA THR A 132 8.17 21.95 -0.61
C THR A 132 7.51 20.64 -0.19
N THR A 133 7.76 20.19 1.03
CA THR A 133 7.14 19.02 1.64
C THR A 133 6.40 19.48 2.92
N ASP A 134 5.10 19.25 3.13
CA ASP A 134 4.34 19.77 4.26
C ASP A 134 3.67 18.69 5.13
N ARG A 135 3.24 19.08 6.34
CA ARG A 135 2.56 18.17 7.27
C ARG A 135 1.19 17.68 6.79
N ARG A 136 0.66 18.23 5.70
CA ARG A 136 -0.60 17.81 5.07
C ARG A 136 -0.39 16.66 4.08
N GLY A 137 0.87 16.30 3.80
CA GLY A 137 1.24 15.15 3.00
C GLY A 137 1.63 15.48 1.56
N ARG A 138 1.97 16.71 1.27
CA ARG A 138 2.60 17.04 0.00
C ARG A 138 4.07 16.60 -0.01
N ILE A 139 4.63 16.05 -1.09
CA ILE A 139 6.01 15.56 -1.22
C ILE A 139 6.72 16.30 -2.36
N GLY A 140 7.75 17.08 -2.08
CA GLY A 140 8.48 17.92 -3.04
C GLY A 140 9.94 17.48 -3.25
N THR A 141 10.26 16.23 -2.96
CA THR A 141 11.62 15.68 -3.04
C THR A 141 12.18 15.67 -4.47
N PRO A 142 13.50 15.77 -4.64
CA PRO A 142 14.12 15.81 -5.98
C PRO A 142 13.85 14.56 -6.82
N ALA A 143 13.71 13.38 -6.20
CA ALA A 143 13.62 12.11 -6.90
C ALA A 143 12.44 12.04 -7.89
N ASN A 144 11.28 12.62 -7.54
CA ASN A 144 10.09 12.58 -8.39
C ASN A 144 9.74 13.96 -9.01
N ARG A 145 10.73 14.82 -9.26
CA ARG A 145 10.51 16.06 -10.02
C ARG A 145 10.24 15.77 -11.49
N ILE A 146 9.34 16.54 -12.09
CA ILE A 146 9.05 16.48 -13.53
C ILE A 146 10.28 16.86 -14.36
N ARG A 147 10.55 16.10 -15.43
CA ARG A 147 11.57 16.37 -16.45
C ARG A 147 11.13 15.77 -17.78
N PRO A 148 11.55 16.33 -18.94
CA PRO A 148 11.27 15.75 -20.25
C PRO A 148 11.73 14.27 -20.31
N GLY A 149 10.89 13.39 -20.85
CA GLY A 149 11.17 11.96 -20.99
C GLY A 149 11.14 11.12 -19.69
N LYS A 150 10.91 11.75 -18.55
CA LYS A 150 10.86 11.06 -17.24
C LYS A 150 9.48 10.51 -16.95
N ARG A 151 9.43 9.28 -16.41
CA ARG A 151 8.22 8.67 -15.85
C ARG A 151 7.98 9.17 -14.43
N MET A 152 6.70 9.33 -14.05
CA MET A 152 6.29 9.66 -12.67
C MET A 152 6.43 8.45 -11.73
N LEU A 153 6.48 8.71 -10.43
CA LEU A 153 6.47 7.70 -9.39
C LEU A 153 5.05 7.17 -9.16
N SER A 154 4.81 5.91 -9.46
CA SER A 154 3.54 5.24 -9.20
C SER A 154 3.45 4.65 -7.78
N SER A 155 2.22 4.55 -7.24
CA SER A 155 1.90 3.75 -6.06
C SER A 155 1.37 2.35 -6.41
N GLN A 156 1.24 2.01 -7.68
CA GLN A 156 0.81 0.69 -8.13
C GLN A 156 1.71 -0.40 -7.56
N THR A 157 1.09 -1.47 -7.05
CA THR A 157 1.80 -2.56 -6.37
C THR A 157 1.13 -3.90 -6.74
N PRO A 158 1.04 -4.24 -8.04
CA PRO A 158 0.62 -5.58 -8.43
C PRO A 158 1.62 -6.58 -7.89
N THR A 159 1.12 -7.64 -7.25
CA THR A 159 1.97 -8.55 -6.48
C THR A 159 1.64 -10.00 -6.80
N ILE A 160 2.66 -10.81 -7.07
CA ILE A 160 2.58 -12.27 -7.12
C ILE A 160 3.52 -12.82 -6.06
N VAL A 161 2.96 -13.58 -5.11
CA VAL A 161 3.75 -14.36 -4.15
C VAL A 161 3.94 -15.75 -4.72
N ALA A 162 5.18 -16.22 -4.75
CA ALA A 162 5.53 -17.55 -5.23
C ALA A 162 6.18 -18.40 -4.11
N ARG A 163 5.95 -19.71 -4.16
CA ARG A 163 6.65 -20.70 -3.34
C ARG A 163 7.19 -21.78 -4.30
N ASP A 164 8.46 -22.09 -4.18
CA ASP A 164 9.15 -23.09 -5.00
C ASP A 164 8.92 -22.86 -6.53
N GLY A 165 9.01 -21.60 -6.94
CA GLY A 165 8.84 -21.18 -8.34
C GLY A 165 7.40 -21.17 -8.85
N ARG A 166 6.40 -21.49 -8.03
CA ARG A 166 4.98 -21.51 -8.41
C ARG A 166 4.20 -20.37 -7.73
N PRO A 167 3.32 -19.65 -8.44
CA PRO A 167 2.46 -18.64 -7.83
C PRO A 167 1.56 -19.29 -6.77
N VAL A 168 1.38 -18.62 -5.64
CA VAL A 168 0.47 -19.02 -4.56
C VAL A 168 -0.56 -17.94 -4.24
N LEU A 169 -0.20 -16.66 -4.39
CA LEU A 169 -1.13 -15.53 -4.21
C LEU A 169 -0.87 -14.49 -5.29
N ILE A 170 -1.91 -14.11 -6.00
CA ILE A 170 -1.93 -13.01 -6.96
C ILE A 170 -2.82 -11.93 -6.34
N THR A 171 -2.33 -10.70 -6.19
CA THR A 171 -3.06 -9.64 -5.51
C THR A 171 -2.61 -8.25 -5.92
N GLY A 172 -3.46 -7.29 -5.70
CA GLY A 172 -3.20 -5.87 -5.85
C GLY A 172 -4.47 -5.08 -5.59
N SER A 173 -4.41 -3.77 -5.72
CA SER A 173 -5.53 -2.91 -5.34
C SER A 173 -5.45 -1.57 -6.07
N PRO A 174 -6.58 -0.90 -6.37
CA PRO A 174 -6.63 0.55 -6.52
C PRO A 174 -6.55 1.26 -5.17
N GLY A 175 -6.45 2.61 -5.18
CA GLY A 175 -6.56 3.41 -3.96
C GLY A 175 -5.46 4.46 -3.75
N GLY A 176 -4.78 4.93 -4.79
CA GLY A 176 -3.70 5.91 -4.69
C GLY A 176 -2.61 5.43 -3.73
N ARG A 177 -2.18 6.25 -2.80
CA ARG A 177 -1.14 5.87 -1.82
C ARG A 177 -1.52 4.70 -0.90
N THR A 178 -2.81 4.38 -0.73
CA THR A 178 -3.21 3.23 0.09
C THR A 178 -2.95 1.89 -0.59
N ILE A 179 -2.70 1.86 -1.91
CA ILE A 179 -2.44 0.66 -2.70
C ILE A 179 -1.34 -0.21 -2.08
N ILE A 180 -0.19 0.40 -1.78
CA ILE A 180 0.98 -0.30 -1.23
C ILE A 180 0.63 -1.01 0.07
N ASN A 181 -0.05 -0.31 0.98
CA ASN A 181 -0.42 -0.89 2.28
C ASN A 181 -1.58 -1.87 2.18
N THR A 182 -2.48 -1.73 1.20
CA THR A 182 -3.53 -2.71 0.93
C THR A 182 -2.92 -4.03 0.45
N SER A 183 -2.05 -3.98 -0.57
CA SER A 183 -1.33 -5.16 -1.08
C SER A 183 -0.48 -5.82 0.03
N LEU A 184 0.25 -5.02 0.83
CA LEU A 184 0.99 -5.51 1.99
C LEU A 184 0.09 -6.28 2.96
N GLN A 185 -1.08 -5.75 3.31
CA GLN A 185 -1.97 -6.38 4.27
C GLN A 185 -2.66 -7.64 3.73
N MET A 186 -2.86 -7.74 2.41
CA MET A 186 -3.29 -8.99 1.77
C MET A 186 -2.21 -10.05 1.90
N VAL A 187 -0.96 -9.71 1.56
CA VAL A 187 0.18 -10.64 1.71
C VAL A 187 0.36 -11.06 3.18
N LEU A 188 0.33 -10.11 4.12
CA LEU A 188 0.46 -10.44 5.55
C LEU A 188 -0.71 -11.30 6.05
N GLY A 189 -1.95 -11.03 5.62
CA GLY A 189 -3.12 -11.82 6.00
C GLY A 189 -2.95 -13.28 5.63
N VAL A 190 -2.59 -13.54 4.37
CA VAL A 190 -2.47 -14.90 3.84
C VAL A 190 -1.16 -15.58 4.27
N VAL A 191 -0.01 -14.88 4.17
CA VAL A 191 1.30 -15.51 4.34
C VAL A 191 1.77 -15.50 5.79
N GLU A 192 1.57 -14.38 6.51
CA GLU A 192 2.08 -14.23 7.89
C GLU A 192 1.05 -14.67 8.94
N PHE A 193 -0.23 -14.33 8.74
CA PHE A 193 -1.28 -14.69 9.69
C PHE A 193 -2.03 -15.98 9.28
N GLU A 194 -1.67 -16.61 8.18
CA GLU A 194 -2.25 -17.89 7.68
C GLU A 194 -3.78 -17.86 7.56
N GLN A 195 -4.35 -16.67 7.29
CA GLN A 195 -5.77 -16.52 7.08
C GLN A 195 -6.19 -17.05 5.69
N ASP A 196 -7.39 -17.58 5.60
CA ASP A 196 -8.00 -17.83 4.30
C ASP A 196 -8.20 -16.50 3.54
N LEU A 197 -8.33 -16.58 2.22
CA LEU A 197 -8.40 -15.39 1.38
C LEU A 197 -9.64 -14.52 1.66
N PRO A 198 -10.86 -15.08 1.87
CA PRO A 198 -12.02 -14.29 2.28
C PRO A 198 -11.82 -13.54 3.59
N THR A 199 -11.26 -14.18 4.60
CA THR A 199 -10.96 -13.54 5.91
C THR A 199 -9.93 -12.42 5.75
N ALA A 200 -8.84 -12.66 5.03
CA ALA A 200 -7.82 -11.65 4.75
C ALA A 200 -8.40 -10.45 3.98
N MET A 201 -9.29 -10.71 2.99
CA MET A 201 -9.96 -9.69 2.18
C MET A 201 -10.93 -8.84 3.00
N LYS A 202 -11.71 -9.49 3.87
CA LYS A 202 -12.71 -8.83 4.72
C LYS A 202 -12.09 -8.01 5.84
N ALA A 203 -10.91 -8.37 6.31
CA ALA A 203 -10.26 -7.73 7.44
C ALA A 203 -10.14 -6.21 7.27
N ALA A 204 -10.31 -5.48 8.36
CA ALA A 204 -10.11 -4.03 8.39
C ALA A 204 -8.68 -3.67 7.99
N ARG A 205 -8.52 -2.50 7.39
CA ARG A 205 -7.22 -2.02 6.91
C ARG A 205 -6.72 -0.87 7.74
N ILE A 206 -5.40 -0.83 7.91
CA ILE A 206 -4.67 0.29 8.50
C ILE A 206 -3.76 0.90 7.45
N HIS A 207 -3.48 2.21 7.57
CA HIS A 207 -2.61 2.90 6.64
C HIS A 207 -1.87 4.04 7.32
N HIS A 208 -0.58 4.12 7.08
CA HIS A 208 0.24 5.28 7.36
C HIS A 208 1.17 5.53 6.17
N GLN A 209 1.29 6.78 5.74
CA GLN A 209 2.07 7.15 4.55
C GLN A 209 3.15 8.19 4.88
N TRP A 210 3.75 8.09 6.08
CA TRP A 210 4.68 9.04 6.67
C TRP A 210 4.00 10.37 6.96
N PHE A 211 3.55 11.11 5.96
CA PHE A 211 2.73 12.30 6.15
C PHE A 211 1.43 12.23 5.31
N PRO A 212 0.32 12.78 5.82
CA PRO A 212 0.16 13.35 7.19
C PRO A 212 0.47 12.31 8.27
N ASP A 213 1.11 12.77 9.38
CA ASP A 213 1.50 11.90 10.50
C ASP A 213 0.27 11.46 11.30
N ARG A 214 -0.46 10.51 10.74
CA ARG A 214 -1.65 9.91 11.33
C ARG A 214 -1.89 8.50 10.82
N LEU A 215 -2.24 7.60 11.71
CA LEU A 215 -2.70 6.26 11.41
C LEU A 215 -4.17 6.31 10.97
N LEU A 216 -4.45 5.98 9.71
CA LEU A 216 -5.80 5.74 9.21
C LEU A 216 -6.18 4.29 9.51
N TYR A 217 -7.40 4.03 9.99
CA TYR A 217 -7.89 2.69 10.24
C TYR A 217 -9.38 2.56 9.93
N GLU A 218 -9.79 1.41 9.43
CA GLU A 218 -11.18 1.08 9.16
C GLU A 218 -11.89 0.60 10.43
N THR A 219 -13.19 0.91 10.55
CA THR A 219 -13.93 0.72 11.80
C THR A 219 -14.84 -0.51 11.82
N HIS A 220 -14.90 -1.29 10.72
CA HIS A 220 -15.70 -2.51 10.67
C HIS A 220 -15.00 -3.67 11.41
N ASP A 221 -15.76 -4.70 11.71
CA ASP A 221 -15.34 -5.96 12.35
C ASP A 221 -14.64 -5.80 13.71
N GLY A 222 -14.72 -4.62 14.35
CA GLY A 222 -14.13 -4.40 15.68
C GLY A 222 -12.60 -4.53 15.73
N ALA A 223 -11.93 -4.51 14.58
CA ALA A 223 -10.50 -4.78 14.45
C ALA A 223 -9.62 -3.88 15.35
N ILE A 224 -9.94 -2.59 15.42
CA ILE A 224 -9.31 -1.67 16.37
C ILE A 224 -10.36 -1.21 17.37
N THR A 225 -10.36 -1.83 18.54
CA THR A 225 -11.27 -1.51 19.64
C THR A 225 -10.99 -0.13 20.23
N ALA A 226 -11.92 0.40 21.02
CA ALA A 226 -11.72 1.65 21.74
C ALA A 226 -10.50 1.59 22.68
N GLU A 227 -10.27 0.44 23.31
CA GLU A 227 -9.11 0.20 24.17
C GLU A 227 -7.80 0.19 23.37
N THR A 228 -7.75 -0.57 22.26
CA THR A 228 -6.59 -0.56 21.34
C THR A 228 -6.29 0.86 20.85
N ALA A 229 -7.33 1.62 20.45
CA ALA A 229 -7.17 3.00 20.00
C ALA A 229 -6.65 3.92 21.11
N ALA A 230 -7.16 3.78 22.33
CA ALA A 230 -6.69 4.55 23.49
C ALA A 230 -5.21 4.26 23.80
N LYS A 231 -4.80 3.00 23.78
CA LYS A 231 -3.42 2.59 24.00
C LYS A 231 -2.48 3.10 22.92
N LEU A 232 -2.88 3.00 21.65
CA LEU A 232 -2.09 3.58 20.54
C LEU A 232 -1.93 5.11 20.67
N LYS A 233 -2.98 5.81 21.09
CA LYS A 233 -2.90 7.26 21.37
C LYS A 233 -1.92 7.56 22.52
N SER A 234 -1.93 6.79 23.61
CA SER A 234 -0.99 6.98 24.73
C SER A 234 0.46 6.73 24.32
N MET A 235 0.71 5.90 23.28
CA MET A 235 2.02 5.70 22.67
C MET A 235 2.43 6.88 21.76
N GLY A 236 1.55 7.83 21.47
CA GLY A 236 1.82 9.01 20.64
C GLY A 236 1.28 8.92 19.21
N HIS A 237 0.56 7.86 18.82
CA HIS A 237 -0.08 7.81 17.52
C HIS A 237 -1.26 8.77 17.41
N ARG A 238 -1.35 9.49 16.30
CA ARG A 238 -2.55 10.22 15.90
C ARG A 238 -3.43 9.32 15.06
N LEU A 239 -4.64 9.02 15.50
CA LEU A 239 -5.56 8.11 14.84
C LEU A 239 -6.65 8.86 14.07
N SER A 240 -7.02 8.33 12.89
CA SER A 240 -8.14 8.81 12.07
C SER A 240 -8.96 7.62 11.56
N ALA A 241 -10.15 7.47 12.11
CA ALA A 241 -11.08 6.41 11.74
C ALA A 241 -11.64 6.63 10.31
N LYS A 242 -11.70 5.57 9.53
CA LYS A 242 -12.32 5.51 8.21
C LYS A 242 -13.62 4.71 8.29
N ARG A 243 -14.72 5.32 7.84
CA ARG A 243 -16.03 4.69 7.77
C ARG A 243 -16.29 4.14 6.36
N ARG A 244 -17.36 3.39 6.17
CA ARG A 244 -17.69 2.66 4.93
C ARG A 244 -17.53 3.48 3.64
N THR A 245 -17.85 4.76 3.63
CA THR A 245 -17.71 5.64 2.45
C THR A 245 -16.29 6.06 2.12
N SER A 246 -15.31 5.70 2.95
CA SER A 246 -13.90 6.09 2.81
C SER A 246 -12.95 4.95 3.18
N TYR A 247 -13.38 3.69 3.03
CA TYR A 247 -12.52 2.53 3.22
C TYR A 247 -11.40 2.49 2.19
N GLN A 248 -10.33 1.78 2.53
CA GLN A 248 -9.05 1.86 1.84
C GLN A 248 -8.91 0.73 0.83
N GLY A 249 -8.60 1.08 -0.43
CA GLY A 249 -8.35 0.13 -1.50
C GLY A 249 -9.59 -0.64 -1.93
N ASP A 250 -9.37 -1.60 -2.83
CA ASP A 250 -10.34 -2.52 -3.41
C ASP A 250 -9.56 -3.71 -3.98
N ALA A 251 -9.14 -4.62 -3.10
CA ALA A 251 -8.23 -5.69 -3.51
C ALA A 251 -8.97 -6.76 -4.32
N HIS A 252 -8.32 -7.26 -5.37
CA HIS A 252 -8.81 -8.40 -6.15
C HIS A 252 -7.72 -9.46 -6.16
N SER A 253 -8.00 -10.63 -5.59
CA SER A 253 -6.96 -11.61 -5.33
C SER A 253 -7.38 -13.02 -5.71
N ILE A 254 -6.38 -13.81 -6.12
CA ILE A 254 -6.52 -15.25 -6.37
C ILE A 254 -5.50 -15.96 -5.48
N LEU A 255 -5.97 -16.92 -4.67
CA LEU A 255 -5.13 -17.85 -3.93
C LEU A 255 -5.13 -19.19 -4.64
N ILE A 256 -3.94 -19.74 -4.88
CA ILE A 256 -3.77 -21.07 -5.46
C ILE A 256 -3.47 -22.05 -4.32
N ASN A 257 -4.32 -23.06 -4.17
CA ASN A 257 -4.09 -24.12 -3.21
C ASN A 257 -2.95 -25.02 -3.70
N ALA A 258 -1.80 -24.96 -3.05
CA ALA A 258 -0.61 -25.72 -3.48
C ALA A 258 -0.78 -27.23 -3.43
N ARG A 259 -1.77 -27.76 -2.67
CA ARG A 259 -2.04 -29.19 -2.54
C ARG A 259 -3.04 -29.70 -3.57
N THR A 260 -4.12 -28.96 -3.84
CA THR A 260 -5.21 -29.38 -4.75
C THR A 260 -5.10 -28.76 -6.14
N GLY A 261 -4.35 -27.67 -6.30
CA GLY A 261 -4.30 -26.89 -7.52
C GLY A 261 -5.50 -25.97 -7.74
N GLU A 262 -6.47 -25.95 -6.81
CA GLU A 262 -7.68 -25.14 -6.92
C GLU A 262 -7.37 -23.63 -6.83
N PHE A 263 -8.08 -22.84 -7.63
CA PHE A 263 -8.03 -21.39 -7.65
C PHE A 263 -9.19 -20.80 -6.85
N HIS A 264 -8.88 -20.03 -5.83
CA HIS A 264 -9.85 -19.32 -5.01
C HIS A 264 -9.80 -17.82 -5.31
N GLY A 265 -10.69 -17.33 -6.18
CA GLY A 265 -10.84 -15.92 -6.50
C GLY A 265 -11.72 -15.20 -5.47
N VAL A 266 -11.26 -14.08 -4.93
CA VAL A 266 -12.05 -13.22 -4.02
C VAL A 266 -11.92 -11.77 -4.44
N ALA A 267 -13.06 -11.14 -4.69
CA ALA A 267 -13.17 -9.71 -4.92
C ALA A 267 -13.48 -8.97 -3.63
N ASP A 268 -13.00 -7.74 -3.54
CA ASP A 268 -13.24 -6.87 -2.38
C ASP A 268 -14.71 -6.41 -2.36
N TRP A 269 -15.30 -6.44 -1.20
CA TRP A 269 -16.66 -5.97 -0.96
C TRP A 269 -16.77 -4.42 -0.89
N ARG A 270 -15.63 -3.73 -0.87
CA ARG A 270 -15.59 -2.27 -0.68
C ARG A 270 -16.07 -1.49 -1.90
N ARG A 271 -15.90 -2.01 -3.12
CA ARG A 271 -16.24 -1.34 -4.39
C ARG A 271 -16.89 -2.25 -5.43
N ASN A 272 -17.72 -3.20 -5.02
CA ASN A 272 -18.50 -4.06 -5.94
C ASN A 272 -17.66 -4.86 -6.96
N GLY A 273 -16.48 -5.32 -6.58
CA GLY A 273 -15.66 -6.21 -7.39
C GLY A 273 -16.32 -7.57 -7.61
N LEU A 274 -15.90 -8.31 -8.63
CA LEU A 274 -16.38 -9.65 -8.98
C LEU A 274 -15.21 -10.62 -9.12
N ALA A 275 -15.39 -11.85 -8.61
CA ALA A 275 -14.54 -13.00 -8.93
C ALA A 275 -15.36 -13.96 -9.80
N ALA A 276 -14.78 -14.44 -10.89
CA ALA A 276 -15.39 -15.40 -11.80
C ALA A 276 -14.37 -16.47 -12.19
N GLY A 277 -14.87 -17.68 -12.48
CA GLY A 277 -14.09 -18.80 -12.95
C GLY A 277 -14.95 -19.71 -13.81
N TYR A 278 -14.32 -20.57 -14.59
CA TYR A 278 -14.94 -21.57 -15.46
C TYR A 278 -14.08 -22.82 -15.55
#